data_e69921d3cf60501022675f7dd2875663
#
_entry.id   e69921d3cf60501022675f7dd2875663
#
_cell.length_a   1.000
_cell.length_b   1.000
_cell.length_c   1.000
_cell.angle_alpha   90.00
_cell.angle_beta   90.00
_cell.angle_gamma   90.00
#
_symmetry.space_group_name_H-M   'P 1'
#
loop_
_entity.id
_entity.type
_entity.pdbx_description
1 polymer ?
#
loop_
_entity_poly.entity_id
_entity_poly.type
_entity_poly.pdbx_seq_one_letter_code
_entity_poly.pdbx_strand_id
1 'polypeptide(L)'
;MPEGDTVFRAAHRLHLALAGKTLVRSDFRVPRYATVDLVGERVEEVTSYGKHLFIRTADASIHTHLKMEGVWRTYCVGERWTRPRVQARVVLTTDDTEAVGFALGKVEVLRRADEHTVIDHLGPDLLGPDWDPAEAERRLASVPERPIGLALLDQRNLAGIGNIYRSEICFLRRVHPATPVAAVPDLPAVVSEAH
;
A
#
# COMPACT_ATOMS: atom_id res chain seq x y z
N MET A 1 -6.96 -5.09 9.92
CA MET A 1 -6.36 -5.32 8.57
C MET A 1 -5.66 -4.03 8.18
N PRO A 2 -4.43 -4.05 7.71
CA PRO A 2 -3.77 -2.84 7.20
C PRO A 2 -4.58 -2.21 6.05
N GLU A 3 -4.88 -0.91 6.17
CA GLU A 3 -5.53 -0.10 5.16
C GLU A 3 -4.55 0.94 4.60
N GLY A 4 -4.98 1.83 3.73
CA GLY A 4 -4.11 2.78 3.04
C GLY A 4 -3.23 3.60 3.98
N ASP A 5 -3.78 4.11 5.09
CA ASP A 5 -3.06 4.87 6.12
C ASP A 5 -1.91 4.08 6.76
N THR A 6 -2.14 2.80 7.02
CA THR A 6 -1.14 1.90 7.60
C THR A 6 0.00 1.66 6.61
N VAL A 7 -0.34 1.48 5.32
CA VAL A 7 0.65 1.28 4.26
C VAL A 7 1.44 2.56 4.00
N PHE A 8 0.76 3.71 3.95
CA PHE A 8 1.40 5.02 3.82
C PHE A 8 2.41 5.28 4.95
N ARG A 9 2.01 5.07 6.21
CA ARG A 9 2.92 5.22 7.36
C ARG A 9 4.09 4.24 7.33
N ALA A 10 3.87 3.01 6.83
CA ALA A 10 4.94 2.04 6.65
C ALA A 10 5.92 2.48 5.56
N ALA A 11 5.41 2.94 4.42
CA ALA A 11 6.22 3.46 3.32
C ALA A 11 7.05 4.68 3.76
N HIS A 12 6.44 5.62 4.47
CA HIS A 12 7.14 6.80 4.98
C HIS A 12 8.30 6.43 5.93
N ARG A 13 8.06 5.50 6.88
CA ARG A 13 9.14 5.02 7.78
C ARG A 13 10.26 4.32 7.04
N LEU A 14 9.92 3.49 6.05
CA LEU A 14 10.92 2.83 5.22
C LEU A 14 11.68 3.82 4.35
N HIS A 15 11.01 4.86 3.83
CA HIS A 15 11.64 5.92 3.07
C HIS A 15 12.73 6.61 3.90
N LEU A 16 12.39 7.04 5.12
CA LEU A 16 13.36 7.67 6.04
C LEU A 16 14.53 6.74 6.38
N ALA A 17 14.31 5.44 6.42
CA ALA A 17 15.31 4.46 6.78
C ALA A 17 16.24 4.05 5.63
N LEU A 18 15.72 3.99 4.39
CA LEU A 18 16.40 3.39 3.24
C LEU A 18 16.73 4.34 2.11
N ALA A 19 15.94 5.41 1.90
CA ALA A 19 16.11 6.28 0.75
C ALA A 19 17.48 6.94 0.71
N GLY A 20 18.11 6.94 -0.46
CA GLY A 20 19.44 7.45 -0.68
C GLY A 20 20.57 6.49 -0.30
N LYS A 21 20.26 5.34 0.32
CA LYS A 21 21.26 4.35 0.76
C LYS A 21 21.41 3.21 -0.25
N THR A 22 22.60 2.61 -0.27
CA THR A 22 22.92 1.45 -1.11
C THR A 22 22.64 0.16 -0.35
N LEU A 23 22.04 -0.82 -0.99
CA LEU A 23 21.81 -2.13 -0.43
C LEU A 23 23.12 -2.94 -0.39
N VAL A 24 23.51 -3.37 0.80
CA VAL A 24 24.63 -4.31 1.00
C VAL A 24 24.16 -5.76 1.10
N ARG A 25 22.84 -5.95 1.27
CA ARG A 25 22.20 -7.27 1.25
C ARG A 25 20.75 -7.12 0.76
N SER A 26 20.35 -8.05 -0.12
CA SER A 26 18.97 -8.29 -0.48
C SER A 26 18.65 -9.79 -0.36
N ASP A 27 17.62 -10.15 0.42
CA ASP A 27 17.27 -11.55 0.69
C ASP A 27 15.76 -11.71 0.52
N PHE A 28 15.35 -12.31 -0.59
CA PHE A 28 13.96 -12.57 -0.91
C PHE A 28 13.62 -14.02 -0.57
N ARG A 29 12.85 -14.23 0.49
CA ARG A 29 12.45 -15.55 1.00
C ARG A 29 11.11 -16.01 0.43
N VAL A 30 10.87 -15.68 -0.81
CA VAL A 30 9.74 -16.13 -1.64
C VAL A 30 10.31 -16.89 -2.82
N PRO A 31 9.88 -18.13 -3.09
CA PRO A 31 10.54 -19.02 -4.08
C PRO A 31 10.73 -18.35 -5.45
N ARG A 32 9.73 -17.61 -5.93
CA ARG A 32 9.78 -16.93 -7.24
C ARG A 32 10.92 -15.91 -7.37
N TYR A 33 11.34 -15.32 -6.27
CA TYR A 33 12.32 -14.23 -6.25
C TYR A 33 13.59 -14.57 -5.43
N ALA A 34 13.77 -15.83 -5.04
CA ALA A 34 14.88 -16.26 -4.18
C ALA A 34 16.27 -16.05 -4.83
N THR A 35 16.33 -15.90 -6.14
CA THR A 35 17.57 -15.65 -6.89
C THR A 35 17.76 -14.18 -7.28
N VAL A 36 16.81 -13.31 -6.94
CA VAL A 36 16.95 -11.88 -7.22
C VAL A 36 17.98 -11.29 -6.27
N ASP A 37 18.94 -10.60 -6.83
CA ASP A 37 19.95 -9.87 -6.08
C ASP A 37 19.93 -8.38 -6.46
N LEU A 38 19.76 -7.53 -5.47
CA LEU A 38 19.77 -6.07 -5.59
C LEU A 38 20.95 -5.44 -4.80
N VAL A 39 21.95 -6.24 -4.44
CA VAL A 39 23.17 -5.73 -3.79
C VAL A 39 23.86 -4.74 -4.72
N GLY A 40 24.27 -3.60 -4.17
CA GLY A 40 24.86 -2.49 -4.92
C GLY A 40 23.82 -1.50 -5.48
N GLU A 41 22.54 -1.87 -5.53
CA GLU A 41 21.47 -0.94 -5.94
C GLU A 41 21.22 0.12 -4.85
N ARG A 42 21.04 1.37 -5.29
CA ARG A 42 20.63 2.45 -4.40
C ARG A 42 19.11 2.51 -4.32
N VAL A 43 18.57 2.56 -3.12
CA VAL A 43 17.14 2.84 -2.91
C VAL A 43 16.91 4.33 -3.19
N GLU A 44 16.16 4.64 -4.23
CA GLU A 44 15.83 6.02 -4.59
C GLU A 44 14.71 6.57 -3.73
N GLU A 45 13.63 5.81 -3.61
CA GLU A 45 12.48 6.18 -2.79
C GLU A 45 11.69 4.97 -2.31
N VAL A 46 10.87 5.18 -1.28
CA VAL A 46 9.84 4.25 -0.88
C VAL A 46 8.51 5.01 -0.84
N THR A 47 7.51 4.47 -1.49
CA THR A 47 6.19 5.11 -1.63
C THR A 47 5.06 4.10 -1.48
N SER A 48 3.85 4.60 -1.40
CA SER A 48 2.63 3.79 -1.43
C SER A 48 1.66 4.30 -2.48
N TYR A 49 0.80 3.41 -2.95
CA TYR A 49 -0.41 3.75 -3.70
C TYR A 49 -1.54 2.88 -3.16
N GLY A 50 -2.52 3.48 -2.50
CA GLY A 50 -3.56 2.77 -1.78
C GLY A 50 -2.98 1.78 -0.77
N LYS A 51 -3.16 0.49 -1.01
CA LYS A 51 -2.65 -0.58 -0.13
C LYS A 51 -1.38 -1.24 -0.65
N HIS A 52 -0.77 -0.71 -1.70
CA HIS A 52 0.45 -1.17 -2.34
C HIS A 52 1.65 -0.36 -1.84
N LEU A 53 2.75 -1.01 -1.54
CA LEU A 53 3.99 -0.38 -1.12
C LEU A 53 5.10 -0.74 -2.11
N PHE A 54 5.86 0.26 -2.52
CA PHE A 54 6.95 0.15 -3.47
C PHE A 54 8.25 0.65 -2.87
N ILE A 55 9.32 -0.16 -2.97
CA ILE A 55 10.69 0.24 -2.68
C ILE A 55 11.41 0.27 -4.03
N ARG A 56 11.82 1.44 -4.48
CA ARG A 56 12.31 1.71 -5.82
C ARG A 56 13.81 1.87 -5.84
N THR A 57 14.48 1.18 -6.77
CA THR A 57 15.84 1.45 -7.20
C THR A 57 15.83 2.10 -8.60
N ALA A 58 16.97 2.24 -9.25
CA ALA A 58 17.02 2.81 -10.60
C ALA A 58 16.17 2.01 -11.60
N ASP A 59 16.32 0.68 -11.60
CA ASP A 59 15.72 -0.21 -12.59
C ASP A 59 14.66 -1.14 -12.03
N ALA A 60 14.67 -1.41 -10.72
CA ALA A 60 13.78 -2.34 -10.06
C ALA A 60 12.83 -1.66 -9.07
N SER A 61 11.71 -2.30 -8.86
CA SER A 61 10.73 -1.95 -7.83
C SER A 61 10.32 -3.20 -7.05
N ILE A 62 10.52 -3.17 -5.75
CA ILE A 62 10.02 -4.20 -4.83
C ILE A 62 8.61 -3.79 -4.43
N HIS A 63 7.64 -4.47 -5.02
CA HIS A 63 6.22 -4.28 -4.70
C HIS A 63 5.79 -5.23 -3.60
N THR A 64 5.14 -4.72 -2.57
CA THR A 64 4.60 -5.52 -1.49
C THR A 64 3.17 -5.12 -1.13
N HIS A 65 2.41 -6.09 -0.65
CA HIS A 65 1.09 -5.87 -0.06
C HIS A 65 1.03 -6.53 1.31
N LEU A 66 0.66 -5.78 2.33
CA LEU A 66 0.65 -6.27 3.72
C LEU A 66 -0.41 -7.36 3.94
N LYS A 67 -1.57 -7.27 3.26
CA LYS A 67 -2.74 -8.14 3.50
C LYS A 67 -3.17 -8.08 4.97
N MET A 68 -3.33 -9.23 5.65
CA MET A 68 -3.87 -9.28 7.02
C MET A 68 -2.79 -9.12 8.09
N GLU A 69 -1.63 -9.75 7.92
CA GLU A 69 -0.62 -9.92 8.96
C GLU A 69 0.73 -9.30 8.63
N GLY A 70 0.90 -8.87 7.38
CA GLY A 70 2.15 -8.31 6.88
C GLY A 70 2.54 -7.03 7.61
N VAL A 71 3.82 -6.90 7.88
CA VAL A 71 4.39 -5.69 8.47
C VAL A 71 5.83 -5.51 8.04
N TRP A 72 6.22 -4.27 7.81
CA TRP A 72 7.60 -3.87 7.70
C TRP A 72 8.14 -3.37 9.04
N ARG A 73 9.36 -3.76 9.37
CA ARG A 73 10.11 -3.30 10.55
C ARG A 73 11.52 -2.90 10.14
N THR A 74 12.04 -1.90 10.80
CA THR A 74 13.43 -1.45 10.63
C THR A 74 14.19 -1.68 11.94
N TYR A 75 15.44 -2.09 11.82
CA TYR A 75 16.37 -2.42 12.90
C TYR A 75 17.72 -1.82 12.59
N CYS A 76 18.55 -1.59 13.62
CA CYS A 76 19.98 -1.42 13.41
C CYS A 76 20.59 -2.73 12.92
N VAL A 77 21.65 -2.66 12.12
CA VAL A 77 22.34 -3.87 11.65
C VAL A 77 22.83 -4.69 12.84
N GLY A 78 22.49 -5.98 12.87
CA GLY A 78 22.82 -6.90 13.96
C GLY A 78 21.84 -6.90 15.14
N GLU A 79 20.87 -6.01 15.15
CA GLU A 79 19.83 -6.01 16.18
C GLU A 79 18.93 -7.26 16.09
N ARG A 80 18.45 -7.73 17.25
CA ARG A 80 17.56 -8.89 17.31
C ARG A 80 16.16 -8.51 16.80
N TRP A 81 15.67 -9.25 15.82
CA TRP A 81 14.32 -9.06 15.33
C TRP A 81 13.25 -9.37 16.38
N THR A 82 12.23 -8.54 16.44
CA THR A 82 11.09 -8.70 17.36
C THR A 82 10.07 -9.74 16.90
N ARG A 83 10.21 -10.26 15.67
CA ARG A 83 9.35 -11.30 15.11
C ARG A 83 10.15 -12.55 14.72
N PRO A 84 9.50 -13.74 14.66
CA PRO A 84 10.14 -14.97 14.27
C PRO A 84 10.78 -14.90 12.87
N ARG A 85 12.02 -15.38 12.74
CA ARG A 85 12.78 -15.37 11.47
C ARG A 85 12.07 -16.08 10.33
N VAL A 86 11.27 -17.11 10.63
CA VAL A 86 10.48 -17.87 9.64
C VAL A 86 9.40 -17.00 8.97
N GLN A 87 8.96 -15.93 9.60
CA GLN A 87 7.98 -15.00 9.03
C GLN A 87 8.60 -13.97 8.08
N ALA A 88 9.93 -13.80 8.06
CA ALA A 88 10.60 -12.88 7.16
C ALA A 88 10.43 -13.34 5.70
N ARG A 89 9.95 -12.44 4.86
CA ARG A 89 9.76 -12.64 3.42
C ARG A 89 10.76 -11.85 2.58
N VAL A 90 11.17 -10.68 3.08
CA VAL A 90 12.17 -9.82 2.45
C VAL A 90 13.05 -9.25 3.54
N VAL A 91 14.37 -9.24 3.31
CA VAL A 91 15.36 -8.56 4.16
C VAL A 91 16.20 -7.67 3.26
N LEU A 92 16.22 -6.39 3.52
CA LEU A 92 17.04 -5.40 2.82
C LEU A 92 17.96 -4.75 3.86
N THR A 93 19.25 -4.79 3.62
CA THR A 93 20.24 -4.22 4.56
C THR A 93 21.07 -3.16 3.86
N THR A 94 21.25 -2.04 4.51
CA THR A 94 22.22 -0.99 4.19
C THR A 94 23.37 -1.04 5.18
N ASP A 95 24.28 -0.10 5.16
CA ASP A 95 25.42 -0.07 6.10
C ASP A 95 25.00 0.03 7.57
N ASP A 96 23.86 0.67 7.85
CA ASP A 96 23.39 0.98 9.21
C ASP A 96 22.01 0.41 9.55
N THR A 97 21.20 0.08 8.54
CA THR A 97 19.79 -0.26 8.72
C THR A 97 19.47 -1.60 8.10
N GLU A 98 18.67 -2.40 8.79
CA GLU A 98 18.07 -3.62 8.28
C GLU A 98 16.54 -3.49 8.25
N ALA A 99 15.94 -3.47 7.06
CA ALA A 99 14.50 -3.46 6.86
C ALA A 99 14.00 -4.87 6.58
N VAL A 100 13.03 -5.33 7.37
CA VAL A 100 12.49 -6.70 7.28
C VAL A 100 10.99 -6.67 7.07
N GLY A 101 10.54 -7.27 5.98
CA GLY A 101 9.14 -7.52 5.68
C GLY A 101 8.71 -8.88 6.21
N PHE A 102 7.89 -8.89 7.28
CA PHE A 102 7.37 -10.11 7.89
C PHE A 102 5.96 -10.42 7.42
N ALA A 103 5.68 -11.68 7.19
CA ALA A 103 4.35 -12.21 6.84
C ALA A 103 3.66 -11.44 5.70
N LEU A 104 4.44 -10.83 4.80
CA LEU A 104 3.90 -10.09 3.67
C LEU A 104 3.03 -11.01 2.82
N GLY A 105 1.80 -10.59 2.55
CA GLY A 105 0.85 -11.39 1.78
C GLY A 105 1.13 -11.40 0.28
N LYS A 106 1.88 -10.41 -0.23
CA LYS A 106 2.39 -10.34 -1.60
C LYS A 106 3.78 -9.73 -1.59
N VAL A 107 4.67 -10.32 -2.38
CA VAL A 107 6.02 -9.81 -2.68
C VAL A 107 6.26 -10.04 -4.17
N GLU A 108 6.60 -8.99 -4.88
CA GLU A 108 7.00 -9.03 -6.28
C GLU A 108 8.23 -8.14 -6.49
N VAL A 109 9.08 -8.52 -7.42
CA VAL A 109 10.13 -7.65 -7.95
C VAL A 109 9.81 -7.41 -9.41
N LEU A 110 9.62 -6.15 -9.76
CA LEU A 110 9.23 -5.67 -11.08
C LEU A 110 10.35 -4.81 -11.65
N ARG A 111 10.41 -4.67 -12.97
CA ARG A 111 11.11 -3.53 -13.56
C ARG A 111 10.36 -2.26 -13.17
N ARG A 112 11.04 -1.20 -12.85
CA ARG A 112 10.41 0.07 -12.47
C ARG A 112 9.41 0.58 -13.52
N ALA A 113 9.74 0.42 -14.79
CA ALA A 113 8.87 0.78 -15.92
C ALA A 113 7.54 -0.01 -15.94
N ASP A 114 7.48 -1.18 -15.27
CA ASP A 114 6.29 -2.05 -15.27
C ASP A 114 5.40 -1.84 -14.02
N GLU A 115 5.72 -0.90 -13.12
CA GLU A 115 4.90 -0.61 -11.92
C GLU A 115 3.44 -0.28 -12.27
N HIS A 116 3.23 0.43 -13.38
CA HIS A 116 1.90 0.79 -13.86
C HIS A 116 0.98 -0.43 -13.99
N THR A 117 1.50 -1.60 -14.35
CA THR A 117 0.70 -2.83 -14.48
C THR A 117 0.03 -3.27 -13.18
N VAL A 118 0.54 -2.81 -12.04
CA VAL A 118 0.02 -3.15 -10.71
C VAL A 118 -1.01 -2.14 -10.23
N ILE A 119 -0.94 -0.89 -10.67
CA ILE A 119 -1.76 0.21 -10.13
C ILE A 119 -2.74 0.84 -11.15
N ASP A 120 -2.55 0.67 -12.45
CA ASP A 120 -3.38 1.32 -13.50
C ASP A 120 -4.88 1.02 -13.38
N HIS A 121 -5.22 -0.12 -12.79
CA HIS A 121 -6.61 -0.49 -12.58
C HIS A 121 -7.25 0.15 -11.33
N LEU A 122 -6.46 0.82 -10.49
CA LEU A 122 -6.91 1.43 -9.25
C LEU A 122 -7.56 2.80 -9.51
N GLY A 123 -8.39 3.22 -8.59
CA GLY A 123 -8.91 4.58 -8.52
C GLY A 123 -7.89 5.53 -7.91
N PRO A 124 -8.23 6.83 -7.78
CA PRO A 124 -7.40 7.81 -7.11
C PRO A 124 -6.96 7.33 -5.73
N ASP A 125 -5.67 7.55 -5.41
CA ASP A 125 -5.15 7.24 -4.08
C ASP A 125 -5.55 8.31 -3.08
N LEU A 126 -6.25 7.93 -2.04
CA LEU A 126 -6.72 8.82 -0.97
C LEU A 126 -5.59 9.61 -0.29
N LEU A 127 -4.40 9.08 -0.23
CA LEU A 127 -3.23 9.70 0.43
C LEU A 127 -2.15 10.10 -0.59
N GLY A 128 -2.46 9.97 -1.87
CA GLY A 128 -1.56 10.34 -2.95
C GLY A 128 -1.52 11.84 -3.23
N PRO A 129 -0.44 12.34 -3.83
CA PRO A 129 -0.31 13.75 -4.19
C PRO A 129 -1.30 14.18 -5.29
N ASP A 130 -1.77 13.22 -6.09
CA ASP A 130 -2.68 13.46 -7.22
C ASP A 130 -4.14 13.09 -6.86
N TRP A 131 -4.52 13.27 -5.58
CA TRP A 131 -5.89 13.04 -5.15
C TRP A 131 -6.89 13.89 -5.91
N ASP A 132 -7.85 13.24 -6.57
CA ASP A 132 -8.91 13.89 -7.33
C ASP A 132 -10.29 13.45 -6.79
N PRO A 133 -10.95 14.28 -5.97
CA PRO A 133 -12.26 13.96 -5.40
C PRO A 133 -13.35 13.88 -6.47
N ALA A 134 -13.26 14.67 -7.56
CA ALA A 134 -14.26 14.64 -8.63
C ALA A 134 -14.19 13.33 -9.40
N GLU A 135 -13.00 12.82 -9.66
CA GLU A 135 -12.82 11.51 -10.30
C GLU A 135 -13.29 10.38 -9.37
N ALA A 136 -13.01 10.44 -8.06
CA ALA A 136 -13.50 9.47 -7.08
C ALA A 136 -15.04 9.43 -7.04
N GLU A 137 -15.68 10.59 -7.00
CA GLU A 137 -17.13 10.73 -7.03
C GLU A 137 -17.73 10.15 -8.33
N ARG A 138 -17.15 10.52 -9.48
CA ARG A 138 -17.57 10.02 -10.80
C ARG A 138 -17.50 8.48 -10.87
N ARG A 139 -16.44 7.89 -10.32
CA ARG A 139 -16.27 6.42 -10.29
C ARG A 139 -17.27 5.76 -9.36
N LEU A 140 -17.50 6.30 -8.18
CA LEU A 140 -18.53 5.79 -7.27
C LEU A 140 -19.91 5.84 -7.91
N ALA A 141 -20.26 6.95 -8.57
CA ALA A 141 -21.54 7.14 -9.23
C ALA A 141 -21.73 6.30 -10.51
N SER A 142 -20.67 5.69 -11.04
CA SER A 142 -20.73 4.92 -12.30
C SER A 142 -21.62 3.67 -12.22
N VAL A 143 -21.90 3.17 -11.01
CA VAL A 143 -22.83 2.03 -10.78
C VAL A 143 -23.81 2.47 -9.69
N PRO A 144 -24.87 3.23 -10.07
CA PRO A 144 -25.75 3.91 -9.13
C PRO A 144 -26.55 2.97 -8.21
N GLU A 145 -26.82 1.72 -8.63
CA GLU A 145 -27.55 0.73 -7.84
C GLU A 145 -26.65 -0.01 -6.83
N ARG A 146 -25.34 0.13 -6.97
CA ARG A 146 -24.39 -0.58 -6.09
C ARG A 146 -24.50 -0.05 -4.66
N PRO A 147 -24.53 -0.92 -3.62
CA PRO A 147 -24.44 -0.50 -2.24
C PRO A 147 -23.19 0.35 -1.99
N ILE A 148 -23.35 1.51 -1.33
CA ILE A 148 -22.23 2.45 -1.07
C ILE A 148 -21.08 1.78 -0.31
N GLY A 149 -21.38 0.90 0.64
CA GLY A 149 -20.36 0.16 1.38
C GLY A 149 -19.51 -0.77 0.50
N LEU A 150 -20.07 -1.32 -0.58
CA LEU A 150 -19.33 -2.11 -1.57
C LEU A 150 -18.61 -1.21 -2.57
N ALA A 151 -19.20 -0.08 -2.94
CA ALA A 151 -18.59 0.90 -3.83
C ALA A 151 -17.32 1.51 -3.22
N LEU A 152 -17.35 1.84 -1.91
CA LEU A 152 -16.18 2.33 -1.15
C LEU A 152 -15.07 1.30 -1.01
N LEU A 153 -15.38 0.00 -0.95
CA LEU A 153 -14.37 -1.07 -0.84
C LEU A 153 -13.69 -1.40 -2.17
N ASP A 154 -14.30 -1.00 -3.28
CA ASP A 154 -13.75 -1.27 -4.61
C ASP A 154 -12.57 -0.32 -4.89
N GLN A 155 -11.37 -0.86 -4.85
CA GLN A 155 -10.14 -0.10 -5.04
C GLN A 155 -10.05 0.55 -6.43
N ARG A 156 -10.90 0.17 -7.38
CA ARG A 156 -11.01 0.81 -8.70
C ARG A 156 -11.75 2.14 -8.64
N ASN A 157 -12.58 2.37 -7.63
CA ASN A 157 -13.27 3.65 -7.42
C ASN A 157 -12.36 4.65 -6.70
N LEU A 158 -11.78 4.22 -5.57
CA LEU A 158 -10.78 4.97 -4.80
C LEU A 158 -9.89 3.96 -4.05
N ALA A 159 -8.58 4.21 -4.07
CA ALA A 159 -7.61 3.30 -3.51
C ALA A 159 -7.30 3.66 -2.04
N GLY A 160 -7.23 2.64 -1.18
CA GLY A 160 -6.83 2.79 0.22
C GLY A 160 -7.86 2.31 1.23
N ILE A 161 -9.16 2.50 1.00
CA ILE A 161 -10.23 2.13 1.95
C ILE A 161 -10.32 0.61 2.14
N GLY A 162 -10.43 0.20 3.39
CA GLY A 162 -10.81 -1.14 3.79
C GLY A 162 -12.07 -1.14 4.66
N ASN A 163 -12.27 -2.22 5.39
CA ASN A 163 -13.50 -2.41 6.18
C ASN A 163 -13.64 -1.41 7.33
N ILE A 164 -12.54 -0.98 7.93
CA ILE A 164 -12.58 -0.04 9.06
C ILE A 164 -13.05 1.32 8.54
N TYR A 165 -12.32 1.91 7.60
CA TYR A 165 -12.68 3.23 7.08
C TYR A 165 -14.04 3.25 6.37
N ARG A 166 -14.40 2.21 5.59
CA ARG A 166 -15.75 2.10 5.06
C ARG A 166 -16.81 2.20 6.15
N SER A 167 -16.61 1.52 7.28
CA SER A 167 -17.60 1.51 8.37
C SER A 167 -17.66 2.86 9.09
N GLU A 168 -16.49 3.48 9.32
CA GLU A 168 -16.41 4.82 9.91
C GLU A 168 -17.06 5.89 9.01
N ILE A 169 -16.74 5.89 7.72
CA ILE A 169 -17.34 6.84 6.75
C ILE A 169 -18.86 6.70 6.73
N CYS A 170 -19.37 5.47 6.60
CA CYS A 170 -20.81 5.24 6.59
C CYS A 170 -21.47 5.70 7.90
N PHE A 171 -20.82 5.46 9.05
CA PHE A 171 -21.31 5.89 10.35
C PHE A 171 -21.31 7.42 10.49
N LEU A 172 -20.20 8.08 10.19
CA LEU A 172 -20.08 9.53 10.33
C LEU A 172 -21.03 10.27 9.38
N ARG A 173 -21.22 9.76 8.18
CA ARG A 173 -22.15 10.31 7.19
C ARG A 173 -23.61 9.84 7.38
N ARG A 174 -23.87 8.99 8.38
CA ARG A 174 -25.21 8.43 8.69
C ARG A 174 -25.88 7.76 7.49
N VAL A 175 -25.07 7.07 6.67
CA VAL A 175 -25.52 6.35 5.49
C VAL A 175 -25.39 4.85 5.76
N HIS A 176 -26.49 4.11 5.60
CA HIS A 176 -26.42 2.65 5.77
C HIS A 176 -25.57 2.04 4.64
N PRO A 177 -24.62 1.12 4.92
CA PRO A 177 -23.72 0.56 3.89
C PRO A 177 -24.42 -0.12 2.72
N ALA A 178 -25.66 -0.59 2.90
CA ALA A 178 -26.48 -1.18 1.84
C ALA A 178 -27.28 -0.15 1.00
N THR A 179 -27.18 1.15 1.33
CA THR A 179 -27.85 2.21 0.54
C THR A 179 -27.26 2.23 -0.86
N PRO A 180 -28.07 2.19 -1.94
CA PRO A 180 -27.57 2.41 -3.29
C PRO A 180 -26.85 3.75 -3.42
N VAL A 181 -25.80 3.82 -4.20
CA VAL A 181 -25.02 5.06 -4.41
C VAL A 181 -25.94 6.22 -4.85
N ALA A 182 -26.89 5.96 -5.76
CA ALA A 182 -27.85 6.97 -6.22
C ALA A 182 -28.79 7.50 -5.13
N ALA A 183 -28.95 6.78 -4.02
CA ALA A 183 -29.80 7.17 -2.91
C ALA A 183 -29.02 7.78 -1.74
N VAL A 184 -27.70 7.96 -1.90
CA VAL A 184 -26.86 8.67 -0.90
C VAL A 184 -27.17 10.15 -0.98
N PRO A 185 -27.60 10.80 0.12
CA PRO A 185 -28.05 12.19 0.09
C PRO A 185 -26.97 13.20 -0.33
N ASP A 186 -25.70 12.90 0.04
CA ASP A 186 -24.57 13.79 -0.20
C ASP A 186 -23.32 12.93 -0.50
N LEU A 187 -23.17 12.51 -1.74
CA LEU A 187 -22.03 11.69 -2.18
C LEU A 187 -20.70 12.47 -2.11
N PRO A 188 -20.64 13.76 -2.49
CA PRO A 188 -19.43 14.57 -2.30
C PRO A 188 -18.94 14.60 -0.86
N ALA A 189 -19.84 14.70 0.12
CA ALA A 189 -19.46 14.66 1.52
C ALA A 189 -18.94 13.28 1.96
N VAL A 190 -19.44 12.17 1.39
CA VAL A 190 -18.89 10.82 1.61
C VAL A 190 -17.48 10.73 1.06
N VAL A 191 -17.21 11.31 -0.11
CA VAL A 191 -15.87 11.36 -0.72
C VAL A 191 -14.92 12.22 0.11
N SER A 192 -15.38 13.39 0.58
CA SER A 192 -14.59 14.26 1.46
C SER A 192 -14.25 13.61 2.81
N GLU A 193 -15.16 12.80 3.36
CA GLU A 193 -14.91 12.06 4.62
C GLU A 193 -13.89 10.93 4.44
N ALA A 194 -13.74 10.44 3.22
CA ALA A 194 -12.81 9.37 2.90
C ALA A 194 -11.36 9.81 2.81
N HIS A 195 -11.11 11.09 2.52
CA HIS A 195 -9.79 11.73 2.43
C HIS A 195 -9.42 12.36 3.77
#